data_c997859ecb958ee008116c9624e8d2aa
#
_entry.id   c997859ecb958ee008116c9624e8d2aa
#
_cell.length_a   1.000
_cell.length_b   1.000
_cell.length_c   1.000
_cell.angle_alpha   90.00
_cell.angle_beta   90.00
_cell.angle_gamma   90.00
#
_symmetry.space_group_name_H-M   'P 1'
#
loop_
_entity.id
_entity.type
_entity.pdbx_description
1 polymer ?
#
loop_
_entity_poly.entity_id
_entity_poly.type
_entity_poly.pdbx_seq_one_letter_code
_entity_poly.pdbx_strand_id
1 'polypeptide(L)'
;SYIDGDVEITVNFAAEGTTSGDNYALNFEKDLAQMNPTANSLTEFSITNKAGKKSAIAIPEGTTVYRDALTKEVNAKPGDVLTPGITFTGNTELGAYLYIDYNQDAAFTTPLDETGKPVVGSEIVSFSSYKGKNSNGEAAGATSAMPSFTIPDDLPTGVYRARLKIDNNDIDPAGDYSMTDALHINHYNGYIVDFLLNIHNDKGSLDIDARGGHIVGNGNSGVSETVEFGSQLSLMPLAPAAGYNVKSIAVRHGHNLDGEQFVNGNRQWDEYEVSDAKAGEGFTIDADKVNGDVRVSAKFEADGTEEYKLRFADEFDGKDNSLPDAGVWHNCTRESPTWKRFTSQTAEGQQKTAFIRDGKLVTRCIKNTIAEEGDVEMISGAIESSDKMYFTYGRVEGRLRTTPHVGNFPAFWLMPQDNSAGWPNAGEIDIWEQIDTENKTYHTVHTHCTHDLHLALPNSGSTHTNAADYHVITLDWTPTLLTWYVDGTKAFSYAKTKQSFLLERGQWPYDKPFYLILNQSVGNGSWAKNCDVNFEYETLFDYVRLYQKDGEGDITSAVKDVKTNGSALDVYAQQGGLLLVSPEAQKADVYSISGTRVFSGLVQGNRFVSLTKGVYVVAGKKIVVK
;
A
#
# COMPACT_ATOMS: atom_id res chain seq x y z
N SER A 1 -28.03 -4.14 25.52
CA SER A 1 -27.97 -3.39 24.27
C SER A 1 -27.15 -4.20 23.28
N TYR A 2 -27.80 -4.72 22.28
CA TYR A 2 -27.09 -5.35 21.15
C TYR A 2 -26.57 -4.23 20.25
N ILE A 3 -25.28 -4.25 19.92
CA ILE A 3 -24.69 -3.42 18.89
C ILE A 3 -24.78 -4.25 17.60
N ASP A 4 -25.66 -3.81 16.69
CA ASP A 4 -25.87 -4.44 15.39
C ASP A 4 -25.24 -3.52 14.33
N GLY A 5 -24.01 -3.84 13.92
CA GLY A 5 -23.21 -3.09 12.94
C GLY A 5 -21.75 -2.94 13.36
N ASP A 6 -20.89 -2.69 12.40
CA ASP A 6 -19.47 -2.40 12.62
C ASP A 6 -19.33 -1.15 13.49
N VAL A 7 -18.86 -1.33 14.71
CA VAL A 7 -18.50 -0.24 15.60
C VAL A 7 -16.98 -0.10 15.55
N GLU A 8 -16.53 0.94 14.89
CA GLU A 8 -15.14 1.37 15.01
C GLU A 8 -15.00 2.11 16.35
N ILE A 9 -14.40 1.45 17.33
CA ILE A 9 -14.03 2.10 18.59
C ILE A 9 -12.59 2.55 18.42
N THR A 10 -12.39 3.81 18.07
CA THR A 10 -11.08 4.45 18.21
C THR A 10 -10.92 4.82 19.68
N VAL A 11 -10.15 4.03 20.41
CA VAL A 11 -9.79 4.36 21.79
C VAL A 11 -8.53 5.21 21.75
N ASN A 12 -8.71 6.52 21.83
CA ASN A 12 -7.58 7.42 22.08
C ASN A 12 -7.28 7.38 23.59
N PHE A 13 -6.18 6.73 23.95
CA PHE A 13 -5.66 6.83 25.30
C PHE A 13 -4.88 8.14 25.42
N ALA A 14 -5.48 9.14 26.04
CA ALA A 14 -4.74 10.27 26.56
C ALA A 14 -4.39 9.98 28.01
N ALA A 15 -3.13 10.14 28.41
CA ALA A 15 -2.77 10.14 29.83
C ALA A 15 -3.53 11.30 30.52
N GLU A 16 -3.85 11.14 31.78
CA GLU A 16 -4.52 12.19 32.55
C GLU A 16 -3.66 13.47 32.51
N GLY A 17 -4.23 14.56 31.97
CA GLY A 17 -3.50 15.82 31.78
C GLY A 17 -2.91 16.04 30.37
N THR A 18 -3.07 15.10 29.42
CA THR A 18 -2.60 15.27 28.04
C THR A 18 -3.61 16.05 27.19
N THR A 19 -3.09 16.87 26.31
CA THR A 19 -3.88 17.65 25.34
C THR A 19 -3.72 17.15 23.91
N SER A 20 -2.89 16.12 23.69
CA SER A 20 -2.65 15.50 22.41
C SER A 20 -3.51 14.25 22.23
N GLY A 21 -4.19 14.11 21.12
CA GLY A 21 -4.90 12.90 20.73
C GLY A 21 -3.98 11.75 20.27
N ASP A 22 -2.66 11.94 20.30
CA ASP A 22 -1.63 11.00 19.88
C ASP A 22 -0.97 10.33 21.10
N ASN A 23 -0.15 9.32 20.87
CA ASN A 23 0.59 8.59 21.90
C ASN A 23 1.70 9.41 22.58
N TYR A 24 1.98 10.61 22.13
CA TYR A 24 2.95 11.52 22.73
C TYR A 24 2.39 12.13 24.01
N ALA A 25 2.62 11.46 25.11
CA ALA A 25 2.17 11.89 26.42
C ALA A 25 2.71 13.29 26.76
N LEU A 26 1.83 14.14 27.24
CA LEU A 26 2.17 15.44 27.82
C LEU A 26 1.77 15.39 29.28
N ASN A 27 2.71 15.66 30.17
CA ASN A 27 2.44 15.70 31.60
C ASN A 27 2.57 17.13 32.10
N PHE A 28 1.45 17.73 32.45
CA PHE A 28 1.38 19.07 33.04
C PHE A 28 1.02 18.93 34.53
N GLU A 29 1.90 18.37 35.32
CA GLU A 29 1.61 17.99 36.72
C GLU A 29 1.24 19.12 37.63
N LYS A 30 1.53 20.37 37.28
CA LYS A 30 1.29 21.48 38.20
C LYS A 30 0.67 22.68 37.58
N ASP A 31 -0.39 23.13 38.22
CA ASP A 31 -0.92 24.49 38.17
C ASP A 31 -1.07 25.10 36.77
N LEU A 32 -1.66 24.33 35.83
CA LEU A 32 -2.10 24.88 34.53
C LEU A 32 -2.85 26.20 34.69
N ALA A 33 -3.53 26.41 35.84
CA ALA A 33 -4.20 27.66 36.19
C ALA A 33 -3.22 28.85 36.39
N GLN A 34 -1.94 28.59 36.66
CA GLN A 34 -0.92 29.61 36.81
C GLN A 34 -0.11 29.86 35.53
N MET A 35 -0.25 28.97 34.53
CA MET A 35 0.43 29.11 33.26
C MET A 35 -0.14 30.29 32.45
N ASN A 36 0.73 31.14 31.95
CA ASN A 36 0.38 32.24 31.06
C ASN A 36 1.23 32.18 29.79
N PRO A 37 0.93 31.26 28.87
CA PRO A 37 1.73 31.06 27.65
C PRO A 37 1.68 32.22 26.67
N THR A 38 0.94 33.31 26.98
CA THR A 38 0.86 34.49 26.13
C THR A 38 1.71 35.67 26.64
N ALA A 39 2.24 35.59 27.86
CA ALA A 39 2.95 36.74 28.48
C ALA A 39 4.31 36.99 27.82
N ASN A 40 5.00 35.97 27.36
CA ASN A 40 6.25 36.05 26.59
C ASN A 40 6.15 35.08 25.44
N SER A 41 6.01 35.56 24.23
CA SER A 41 5.74 34.67 23.10
C SER A 41 6.89 34.62 22.12
N LEU A 42 7.08 33.46 21.55
CA LEU A 42 7.79 33.26 20.30
C LEU A 42 6.95 33.94 19.20
N THR A 43 7.53 34.90 18.52
CA THR A 43 6.83 35.58 17.39
C THR A 43 7.05 34.86 16.08
N GLU A 44 8.12 34.09 15.97
CA GLU A 44 8.45 33.32 14.77
C GLU A 44 9.24 32.07 15.14
N PHE A 45 8.87 30.99 14.54
CA PHE A 45 9.67 29.77 14.49
C PHE A 45 9.81 29.33 13.03
N SER A 46 11.03 28.98 12.66
CA SER A 46 11.32 28.48 11.32
C SER A 46 12.49 27.51 11.33
N ILE A 47 12.57 26.70 10.30
CA ILE A 47 13.75 25.86 10.02
C ILE A 47 14.27 26.25 8.64
N THR A 48 15.57 26.56 8.55
CA THR A 48 16.23 26.88 7.29
C THR A 48 17.16 25.75 6.90
N ASN A 49 17.05 25.26 5.67
CA ASN A 49 17.94 24.22 5.16
C ASN A 49 19.26 24.80 4.64
N LYS A 50 20.21 23.94 4.30
CA LYS A 50 21.54 24.31 3.78
C LYS A 50 21.47 25.16 2.50
N ALA A 51 20.42 25.03 1.69
CA ALA A 51 20.21 25.84 0.49
C ALA A 51 19.64 27.25 0.79
N GLY A 52 19.38 27.56 2.07
CA GLY A 52 18.80 28.83 2.48
C GLY A 52 17.27 28.91 2.36
N LYS A 53 16.59 27.81 2.02
CA LYS A 53 15.13 27.75 2.02
C LYS A 53 14.63 27.76 3.46
N LYS A 54 13.80 28.74 3.80
CA LYS A 54 13.20 28.93 5.12
C LYS A 54 11.79 28.37 5.13
N SER A 55 11.52 27.40 5.99
CA SER A 55 10.19 26.86 6.27
C SER A 55 9.69 27.48 7.58
N ALA A 56 8.72 28.37 7.48
CA ALA A 56 8.09 28.99 8.65
C ALA A 56 7.00 28.07 9.22
N ILE A 57 7.07 27.82 10.51
CA ILE A 57 6.07 27.06 11.26
C ILE A 57 5.21 28.09 11.99
N ALA A 58 3.97 28.25 11.52
CA ALA A 58 3.01 29.11 12.18
C ALA A 58 2.67 28.50 13.54
N ILE A 59 2.88 29.27 14.59
CA ILE A 59 2.53 28.88 15.95
C ILE A 59 1.05 29.17 16.13
N PRO A 60 0.20 28.15 16.36
CA PRO A 60 -1.21 28.36 16.55
C PRO A 60 -1.47 29.34 17.70
N GLU A 61 -2.36 30.31 17.49
CA GLU A 61 -2.77 31.21 18.54
C GLU A 61 -3.52 30.46 19.64
N GLY A 62 -3.32 30.83 20.90
CA GLY A 62 -4.05 30.24 22.00
C GLY A 62 -3.40 30.49 23.35
N THR A 63 -4.16 30.17 24.38
CA THR A 63 -3.75 30.24 25.79
C THR A 63 -3.36 28.87 26.37
N THR A 64 -3.41 27.83 25.53
CA THR A 64 -3.03 26.47 25.93
C THR A 64 -1.53 26.27 25.92
N VAL A 65 -1.03 25.47 26.85
CA VAL A 65 0.38 25.10 26.93
C VAL A 65 0.81 24.28 25.72
N TYR A 66 -0.06 23.41 25.23
CA TYR A 66 0.16 22.65 24.00
C TYR A 66 -0.47 23.33 22.80
N ARG A 67 0.26 23.40 21.71
CA ARG A 67 -0.15 23.98 20.44
C ARG A 67 0.13 23.00 19.31
N ASP A 68 -0.92 22.61 18.63
CA ASP A 68 -0.87 21.68 17.53
C ASP A 68 -0.57 22.41 16.21
N ALA A 69 0.60 22.13 15.63
CA ALA A 69 0.98 22.58 14.29
C ALA A 69 1.22 21.38 13.34
N LEU A 70 0.59 20.24 13.57
CA LEU A 70 0.74 19.02 12.81
C LEU A 70 0.20 19.09 11.37
N THR A 71 -0.44 20.19 11.01
CA THR A 71 -0.79 20.49 9.63
C THR A 71 0.38 21.09 8.82
N LYS A 72 1.53 21.32 9.46
CA LYS A 72 2.73 21.88 8.85
C LYS A 72 3.87 20.90 8.89
N GLU A 73 4.54 20.78 7.77
CA GLU A 73 5.64 19.88 7.53
C GLU A 73 6.89 20.64 7.11
N VAL A 74 8.02 20.28 7.69
CA VAL A 74 9.34 20.74 7.26
C VAL A 74 9.97 19.61 6.46
N ASN A 75 10.35 19.89 5.23
CA ASN A 75 10.99 18.91 4.35
C ASN A 75 12.51 18.94 4.52
N ALA A 76 13.10 17.77 4.68
CA ALA A 76 14.54 17.57 4.80
C ALA A 76 14.95 16.21 4.18
N LYS A 77 16.26 16.01 4.05
CA LYS A 77 16.86 14.77 3.57
C LYS A 77 17.84 14.22 4.60
N PRO A 78 18.15 12.91 4.56
CA PRO A 78 19.29 12.38 5.28
C PRO A 78 20.56 13.20 4.97
N GLY A 79 21.33 13.55 6.00
CA GLY A 79 22.52 14.37 5.88
C GLY A 79 22.29 15.89 5.76
N ASP A 80 21.07 16.37 5.67
CA ASP A 80 20.78 17.81 5.62
C ASP A 80 21.16 18.50 6.95
N VAL A 81 21.75 19.69 6.80
CA VAL A 81 21.99 20.58 7.93
C VAL A 81 20.83 21.58 8.04
N LEU A 82 20.11 21.53 9.14
CA LEU A 82 18.96 22.37 9.42
C LEU A 82 19.29 23.39 10.50
N THR A 83 18.88 24.63 10.30
CA THR A 83 19.11 25.74 11.24
C THR A 83 17.77 26.23 11.78
N PRO A 84 17.46 26.01 13.07
CA PRO A 84 16.27 26.59 13.69
C PRO A 84 16.41 28.10 13.83
N GLY A 85 15.37 28.82 13.44
CA GLY A 85 15.25 30.27 13.63
C GLY A 85 14.14 30.57 14.63
N ILE A 86 14.48 31.24 15.73
CA ILE A 86 13.54 31.66 16.75
C ILE A 86 13.65 33.18 17.00
N THR A 87 12.51 33.81 17.28
CA THR A 87 12.46 35.21 17.67
C THR A 87 11.54 35.34 18.89
N PHE A 88 12.11 35.73 20.02
CA PHE A 88 11.37 35.96 21.25
C PHE A 88 10.92 37.40 21.39
N THR A 89 9.72 37.62 21.94
CA THR A 89 9.28 38.90 22.46
C THR A 89 9.12 38.83 23.97
N GLY A 90 9.57 39.82 24.69
CA GLY A 90 9.39 39.94 26.14
C GLY A 90 10.59 39.44 26.93
N ASN A 91 10.34 38.82 28.07
CA ASN A 91 11.37 38.48 29.06
C ASN A 91 12.36 37.43 28.56
N THR A 92 13.57 37.54 29.07
CA THR A 92 14.80 36.96 28.58
C THR A 92 15.23 35.67 29.32
N GLU A 93 14.33 35.07 30.10
CA GLU A 93 14.65 33.84 30.86
C GLU A 93 14.19 32.56 30.13
N LEU A 94 13.61 32.68 28.94
CA LEU A 94 13.13 31.54 28.17
C LEU A 94 14.20 31.02 27.21
N GLY A 95 14.33 29.71 27.17
CA GLY A 95 15.08 28.95 26.18
C GLY A 95 14.16 28.16 25.25
N ALA A 96 14.73 27.69 24.16
CA ALA A 96 14.05 26.83 23.21
C ALA A 96 14.78 25.48 23.10
N TYR A 97 14.01 24.41 23.01
CA TYR A 97 14.49 23.02 22.95
C TYR A 97 13.74 22.33 21.82
N LEU A 98 14.49 21.74 20.90
CA LEU A 98 13.95 21.08 19.72
C LEU A 98 14.23 19.58 19.76
N TYR A 99 13.19 18.79 19.66
CA TYR A 99 13.22 17.34 19.69
C TYR A 99 12.66 16.78 18.37
N ILE A 100 13.17 15.62 17.95
CA ILE A 100 12.63 14.84 16.81
C ILE A 100 12.62 13.39 17.24
N ASP A 101 11.45 12.75 17.20
CA ASP A 101 11.28 11.33 17.46
C ASP A 101 11.77 10.52 16.25
N TYR A 102 13.07 10.18 16.23
CA TYR A 102 13.70 9.50 15.11
C TYR A 102 13.37 8.02 15.04
N ASN A 103 13.07 7.38 16.14
CA ASN A 103 12.75 5.95 16.20
C ASN A 103 11.25 5.66 16.14
N GLN A 104 10.42 6.72 16.18
CA GLN A 104 8.96 6.66 16.12
C GLN A 104 8.31 5.81 17.23
N ASP A 105 8.91 5.82 18.42
CA ASP A 105 8.41 5.10 19.59
C ASP A 105 7.44 5.92 20.45
N ALA A 106 7.12 7.13 19.99
CA ALA A 106 6.26 8.12 20.67
C ALA A 106 6.86 8.67 21.98
N ALA A 107 8.17 8.62 22.12
CA ALA A 107 8.94 9.24 23.19
C ALA A 107 10.05 10.15 22.60
N PHE A 108 10.77 10.86 23.46
CA PHE A 108 11.94 11.64 23.06
C PHE A 108 13.14 11.25 23.91
N THR A 109 14.03 10.46 23.35
CA THR A 109 15.25 10.02 24.00
C THR A 109 16.30 11.12 23.98
N THR A 110 16.76 11.59 25.13
CA THR A 110 17.58 12.79 25.24
C THR A 110 18.92 12.63 25.99
N PRO A 111 19.75 11.58 25.73
CA PRO A 111 21.02 11.45 26.41
C PRO A 111 21.98 12.58 26.00
N LEU A 112 22.65 13.16 26.98
CA LEU A 112 23.71 14.14 26.82
C LEU A 112 25.05 13.56 27.28
N ASP A 113 26.16 14.05 26.73
CA ASP A 113 27.50 13.73 27.21
C ASP A 113 27.85 14.53 28.46
N GLU A 114 29.03 14.27 29.03
CA GLU A 114 29.54 14.96 30.25
C GLU A 114 29.66 16.48 30.07
N THR A 115 29.68 16.97 28.84
CA THR A 115 29.76 18.41 28.52
C THR A 115 28.40 19.06 28.31
N GLY A 116 27.30 18.25 28.35
CA GLY A 116 25.93 18.67 28.12
C GLY A 116 25.52 18.73 26.62
N LYS A 117 26.25 18.06 25.74
CA LYS A 117 25.91 17.95 24.33
C LYS A 117 25.08 16.69 24.02
N PRO A 118 24.14 16.75 23.08
CA PRO A 118 23.49 15.56 22.55
C PRO A 118 24.50 14.54 22.04
N VAL A 119 24.37 13.28 22.45
CA VAL A 119 25.18 12.17 21.92
C VAL A 119 24.51 11.53 20.68
N VAL A 120 25.23 10.68 20.00
CA VAL A 120 24.67 9.92 18.87
C VAL A 120 23.45 9.12 19.34
N GLY A 121 22.33 9.24 18.62
CA GLY A 121 21.06 8.63 18.98
C GLY A 121 20.16 9.47 19.87
N SER A 122 20.59 10.70 20.27
CA SER A 122 19.71 11.64 20.94
C SER A 122 18.66 12.18 19.99
N GLU A 123 17.44 12.32 20.49
CA GLU A 123 16.31 12.94 19.81
C GLU A 123 16.10 14.39 20.21
N ILE A 124 16.84 14.89 21.22
CA ILE A 124 17.03 16.32 21.34
C ILE A 124 18.13 16.74 20.36
N VAL A 125 17.74 17.53 19.37
CA VAL A 125 18.60 17.86 18.25
C VAL A 125 19.24 19.24 18.37
N SER A 126 18.60 20.17 19.08
CA SER A 126 19.12 21.52 19.30
C SER A 126 18.45 22.17 20.51
N PHE A 127 19.20 22.98 21.24
CA PHE A 127 18.64 23.88 22.27
C PHE A 127 19.45 25.17 22.37
N SER A 128 18.76 26.25 22.73
CA SER A 128 19.35 27.59 22.76
C SER A 128 20.28 27.81 23.95
N SER A 129 19.94 27.29 25.13
CA SER A 129 20.77 27.42 26.35
C SER A 129 20.41 26.39 27.42
N TYR A 130 21.43 25.81 28.03
CA TYR A 130 21.38 25.03 29.27
C TYR A 130 22.69 25.16 30.02
N LYS A 131 22.65 25.53 31.31
CA LYS A 131 23.84 25.78 32.14
C LYS A 131 24.85 26.74 31.46
N GLY A 132 24.35 27.78 30.80
CA GLY A 132 25.17 28.77 30.12
C GLY A 132 25.79 28.34 28.79
N LYS A 133 25.32 27.24 28.20
CA LYS A 133 25.79 26.69 26.93
C LYS A 133 24.64 26.26 26.02
N ASN A 134 24.82 26.35 24.72
CA ASN A 134 23.92 25.77 23.73
C ASN A 134 24.25 24.30 23.46
N SER A 135 23.46 23.64 22.59
CA SER A 135 23.63 22.23 22.25
C SER A 135 24.97 21.89 21.56
N ASN A 136 25.73 22.87 21.06
CA ASN A 136 27.10 22.69 20.60
C ASN A 136 28.15 22.83 21.70
N GLY A 137 27.74 23.20 22.96
CA GLY A 137 28.61 23.47 24.06
C GLY A 137 29.28 24.85 24.02
N GLU A 138 28.79 25.76 23.19
CA GLU A 138 29.22 27.15 23.10
C GLU A 138 28.53 27.99 24.16
N ALA A 139 29.20 29.06 24.64
CA ALA A 139 28.61 29.96 25.64
C ALA A 139 27.32 30.60 25.06
N ALA A 140 26.24 30.44 25.80
CA ALA A 140 24.92 30.91 25.40
C ALA A 140 24.08 31.30 26.60
N GLY A 141 23.18 32.24 26.44
CA GLY A 141 22.22 32.67 27.47
C GLY A 141 20.78 32.49 26.96
N ALA A 142 19.82 32.86 27.80
CA ALA A 142 18.44 32.97 27.40
C ALA A 142 18.33 33.77 26.08
N THR A 143 17.41 33.39 25.22
CA THR A 143 17.20 34.02 23.89
C THR A 143 18.36 33.88 22.88
N SER A 144 19.39 33.09 23.18
CA SER A 144 20.43 32.79 22.19
C SER A 144 19.85 32.01 21.01
N ALA A 145 20.49 32.12 19.84
CA ALA A 145 20.11 31.32 18.68
C ALA A 145 20.32 29.83 18.96
N MET A 146 19.44 29.01 18.44
CA MET A 146 19.61 27.57 18.46
C MET A 146 20.66 27.15 17.42
N PRO A 147 21.62 26.29 17.77
CA PRO A 147 22.56 25.76 16.77
C PRO A 147 21.90 24.96 15.66
N SER A 148 22.56 24.92 14.52
CA SER A 148 22.20 23.99 13.45
C SER A 148 22.44 22.55 13.89
N PHE A 149 21.65 21.63 13.38
CA PHE A 149 21.79 20.19 13.58
C PHE A 149 21.76 19.45 12.25
N THR A 150 22.23 18.23 12.22
CA THR A 150 22.27 17.40 11.01
C THR A 150 21.29 16.24 11.16
N ILE A 151 20.49 16.03 10.13
CA ILE A 151 19.64 14.84 10.01
C ILE A 151 20.57 13.61 9.84
N PRO A 152 20.37 12.52 10.58
CA PRO A 152 21.17 11.31 10.42
C PRO A 152 21.20 10.83 8.95
N ASP A 153 22.38 10.45 8.46
CA ASP A 153 22.58 10.01 7.06
C ASP A 153 21.81 8.73 6.72
N ASP A 154 21.53 7.92 7.70
CA ASP A 154 20.84 6.62 7.60
C ASP A 154 19.37 6.68 8.05
N LEU A 155 18.85 7.90 8.31
CA LEU A 155 17.45 8.05 8.72
C LEU A 155 16.53 7.64 7.56
N PRO A 156 15.61 6.68 7.76
CA PRO A 156 14.66 6.27 6.72
C PRO A 156 13.77 7.42 6.25
N THR A 157 13.34 7.36 5.01
CA THR A 157 12.31 8.30 4.51
C THR A 157 11.00 8.08 5.25
N GLY A 158 10.33 9.17 5.60
CA GLY A 158 9.09 9.12 6.37
C GLY A 158 8.77 10.43 7.05
N VAL A 159 7.65 10.46 7.75
CA VAL A 159 7.19 11.63 8.51
C VAL A 159 7.44 11.40 9.98
N TYR A 160 8.19 12.30 10.59
CA TYR A 160 8.63 12.23 11.98
C TYR A 160 7.98 13.33 12.79
N ARG A 161 7.60 13.01 14.03
CA ARG A 161 7.12 13.99 15.00
C ARG A 161 8.28 14.85 15.45
N ALA A 162 8.10 16.17 15.38
CA ALA A 162 9.04 17.14 15.94
C ALA A 162 8.34 18.00 17.00
N ARG A 163 9.04 18.36 18.05
CA ARG A 163 8.53 19.14 19.17
C ARG A 163 9.45 20.31 19.48
N LEU A 164 8.91 21.51 19.42
CA LEU A 164 9.55 22.69 19.97
C LEU A 164 8.98 22.93 21.37
N LYS A 165 9.84 22.90 22.38
CA LYS A 165 9.52 23.27 23.74
C LYS A 165 10.11 24.65 24.03
N ILE A 166 9.32 25.54 24.60
CA ILE A 166 9.75 26.83 25.13
C ILE A 166 9.62 26.75 26.65
N ASP A 167 10.72 26.95 27.36
CA ASP A 167 10.75 26.83 28.83
C ASP A 167 11.87 27.71 29.41
N ASN A 168 12.10 27.66 30.72
CA ASN A 168 13.20 28.35 31.34
C ASN A 168 14.55 27.85 30.76
N ASN A 169 15.49 28.77 30.52
CA ASN A 169 16.79 28.48 29.91
C ASN A 169 17.75 27.64 30.78
N ASP A 170 17.42 27.40 32.04
CA ASP A 170 18.19 26.55 32.96
C ASP A 170 17.60 25.13 33.09
N ILE A 171 16.57 24.82 32.38
CA ILE A 171 15.96 23.48 32.38
C ILE A 171 16.89 22.46 31.74
N ASP A 172 17.04 21.32 32.39
CA ASP A 172 17.77 20.19 31.83
C ASP A 172 17.03 19.56 30.65
N PRO A 173 17.56 19.63 29.42
CA PRO A 173 16.89 19.06 28.27
C PRO A 173 16.87 17.53 28.27
N ALA A 174 17.73 16.89 29.06
CA ALA A 174 17.78 15.43 29.20
C ALA A 174 16.78 14.88 30.23
N GLY A 175 16.18 15.75 31.06
CA GLY A 175 15.11 15.33 31.95
C GLY A 175 15.57 14.60 33.21
N ASP A 176 16.60 15.10 33.93
CA ASP A 176 17.02 14.53 35.20
C ASP A 176 15.95 14.61 36.32
N TYR A 177 14.91 15.39 36.09
CA TYR A 177 13.80 15.59 37.00
C TYR A 177 12.47 15.47 36.26
N SER A 178 11.45 15.01 36.97
CA SER A 178 10.09 14.77 36.47
C SER A 178 9.35 15.99 35.91
N MET A 179 10.01 17.11 35.66
CA MET A 179 9.42 18.33 35.13
C MET A 179 10.31 19.09 34.13
N THR A 180 11.37 18.47 33.64
CA THR A 180 12.40 19.16 32.87
C THR A 180 12.64 18.55 31.48
N ASP A 181 12.03 17.41 31.18
CA ASP A 181 12.14 16.70 29.91
C ASP A 181 11.26 17.28 28.78
N ALA A 182 11.19 16.59 27.66
CA ALA A 182 10.40 16.99 26.50
C ALA A 182 8.88 17.02 26.77
N LEU A 183 8.42 16.41 27.85
CA LEU A 183 7.01 16.21 28.17
C LEU A 183 6.46 17.23 29.16
N HIS A 184 7.34 17.98 29.84
CA HIS A 184 6.96 18.88 30.93
C HIS A 184 7.29 20.35 30.61
N ILE A 185 6.51 21.28 31.20
CA ILE A 185 6.79 22.71 31.21
C ILE A 185 6.96 23.17 32.67
N ASN A 186 8.09 23.77 32.95
CA ASN A 186 8.41 24.25 34.28
C ASN A 186 8.20 25.76 34.48
N HIS A 187 8.16 26.51 33.40
CA HIS A 187 8.02 27.96 33.46
C HIS A 187 6.60 28.42 33.04
N TYR A 188 6.02 29.35 33.81
CA TYR A 188 4.64 29.85 33.60
C TYR A 188 4.31 30.33 32.18
N ASN A 189 5.32 30.80 31.43
CA ASN A 189 5.17 31.30 30.07
C ASN A 189 5.64 30.29 29.03
N GLY A 190 5.96 29.05 29.46
CA GLY A 190 6.37 27.98 28.58
C GLY A 190 5.22 27.37 27.80
N TYR A 191 5.53 26.77 26.68
CA TYR A 191 4.58 26.00 25.86
C TYR A 191 5.30 25.03 24.94
N ILE A 192 4.53 24.11 24.40
CA ILE A 192 4.99 23.08 23.46
C ILE A 192 4.26 23.27 22.13
N VAL A 193 5.02 23.19 21.04
CA VAL A 193 4.50 23.20 19.67
C VAL A 193 4.96 21.94 18.98
N ASP A 194 4.03 21.09 18.55
CA ASP A 194 4.34 19.91 17.75
C ASP A 194 4.07 20.17 16.28
N PHE A 195 4.99 19.74 15.43
CA PHE A 195 4.93 19.84 13.99
C PHE A 195 5.54 18.58 13.36
N LEU A 196 5.56 18.50 12.04
CA LEU A 196 6.08 17.34 11.32
C LEU A 196 7.38 17.65 10.59
N LEU A 197 8.31 16.70 10.59
CA LEU A 197 9.50 16.69 9.76
C LEU A 197 9.35 15.55 8.73
N ASN A 198 9.33 15.91 7.46
CA ASN A 198 9.26 14.94 6.36
C ASN A 198 10.67 14.70 5.82
N ILE A 199 11.16 13.50 6.04
CA ILE A 199 12.44 13.04 5.49
C ILE A 199 12.18 12.36 4.15
N HIS A 200 12.68 12.94 3.09
CA HIS A 200 12.52 12.46 1.73
C HIS A 200 13.84 12.44 0.96
N ASN A 201 13.90 11.64 -0.08
CA ASN A 201 14.96 11.75 -1.10
C ASN A 201 14.55 12.80 -2.15
N ASP A 202 15.48 13.15 -3.06
CA ASP A 202 15.15 13.94 -4.26
C ASP A 202 14.33 13.13 -5.29
N LYS A 203 13.86 11.97 -4.87
CA LYS A 203 13.20 10.99 -5.72
C LYS A 203 11.89 10.55 -5.08
N GLY A 204 10.88 10.48 -5.92
CA GLY A 204 9.60 9.86 -5.59
C GLY A 204 9.39 8.58 -6.39
N SER A 205 8.29 7.89 -6.17
CA SER A 205 7.83 6.79 -6.99
C SER A 205 6.92 7.31 -8.11
N LEU A 206 7.02 6.69 -9.29
CA LEU A 206 6.02 6.76 -10.34
C LEU A 206 5.29 5.43 -10.36
N ASP A 207 4.03 5.42 -9.99
CA ASP A 207 3.17 4.24 -10.04
C ASP A 207 2.14 4.41 -11.16
N ILE A 208 2.11 3.45 -12.09
CA ILE A 208 1.23 3.48 -13.27
C ILE A 208 0.23 2.34 -13.17
N ASP A 209 -1.03 2.70 -13.00
CA ASP A 209 -2.17 1.78 -13.08
C ASP A 209 -2.86 1.96 -14.44
N ALA A 210 -2.69 0.99 -15.33
CA ALA A 210 -3.23 1.01 -16.69
C ALA A 210 -4.15 -0.19 -16.92
N ARG A 211 -5.27 -0.22 -16.23
CA ARG A 211 -6.26 -1.30 -16.28
C ARG A 211 -6.89 -1.44 -17.65
N GLY A 212 -6.61 -2.55 -18.33
CA GLY A 212 -7.09 -2.84 -19.70
C GLY A 212 -6.20 -2.30 -20.82
N GLY A 213 -4.98 -1.87 -20.52
CA GLY A 213 -4.01 -1.38 -21.50
C GLY A 213 -2.63 -1.21 -20.89
N HIS A 214 -1.72 -0.61 -21.64
CA HIS A 214 -0.35 -0.37 -21.20
C HIS A 214 0.01 1.10 -21.33
N ILE A 215 0.66 1.64 -20.27
CA ILE A 215 1.40 2.90 -20.32
C ILE A 215 2.87 2.57 -20.06
N VAL A 216 3.75 3.07 -20.91
CA VAL A 216 5.20 2.91 -20.73
C VAL A 216 5.75 4.20 -20.18
N GLY A 217 6.43 4.13 -19.03
CA GLY A 217 7.08 5.27 -18.39
C GLY A 217 8.51 5.45 -18.92
N ASN A 218 8.90 6.67 -19.25
CA ASN A 218 10.28 7.11 -19.60
C ASN A 218 11.15 6.10 -20.39
N GLY A 219 10.55 5.28 -21.24
CA GLY A 219 11.23 4.25 -22.02
C GLY A 219 11.37 2.90 -21.33
N ASN A 220 10.94 2.76 -20.08
CA ASN A 220 10.84 1.47 -19.42
C ASN A 220 9.41 0.93 -19.56
N SER A 221 9.29 -0.36 -19.78
CA SER A 221 8.01 -1.06 -19.72
C SER A 221 7.49 -1.20 -18.28
N GLY A 222 8.23 -0.66 -17.33
CA GLY A 222 7.92 -0.71 -15.92
C GLY A 222 6.69 0.12 -15.58
N VAL A 223 5.86 -0.41 -14.75
CA VAL A 223 4.66 0.22 -14.21
C VAL A 223 4.93 0.90 -12.86
N SER A 224 6.17 0.85 -12.39
CA SER A 224 6.65 1.59 -11.23
C SER A 224 8.11 2.00 -11.44
N GLU A 225 8.40 3.28 -11.33
CA GLU A 225 9.73 3.85 -11.53
C GLU A 225 10.05 4.85 -10.40
N THR A 226 11.34 5.06 -10.16
CA THR A 226 11.81 6.17 -9.35
C THR A 226 11.97 7.40 -10.23
N VAL A 227 11.39 8.53 -9.82
CA VAL A 227 11.45 9.80 -10.54
C VAL A 227 12.15 10.88 -9.71
N GLU A 228 12.91 11.73 -10.37
CA GLU A 228 13.58 12.85 -9.72
C GLU A 228 12.64 14.05 -9.64
N PHE A 229 12.54 14.67 -8.47
CA PHE A 229 11.71 15.85 -8.26
C PHE A 229 12.17 17.00 -9.16
N GLY A 230 11.21 17.73 -9.72
CA GLY A 230 11.46 18.81 -10.65
C GLY A 230 11.87 18.35 -12.06
N SER A 231 11.78 17.07 -12.37
CA SER A 231 11.99 16.54 -13.73
C SER A 231 10.66 16.43 -14.47
N GLN A 232 10.64 16.76 -15.75
CA GLN A 232 9.50 16.49 -16.62
C GLN A 232 9.46 15.00 -16.94
N LEU A 233 8.29 14.37 -16.79
CA LEU A 233 8.09 12.97 -17.16
C LEU A 233 7.41 12.87 -18.52
N SER A 234 7.95 12.03 -19.40
CA SER A 234 7.32 11.69 -20.68
C SER A 234 6.85 10.25 -20.62
N LEU A 235 5.54 10.04 -20.63
CA LEU A 235 4.93 8.73 -20.60
C LEU A 235 4.49 8.34 -22.02
N MET A 236 5.00 7.23 -22.52
CA MET A 236 4.83 6.77 -23.90
C MET A 236 4.64 5.27 -23.94
N PRO A 237 3.99 4.76 -24.97
CA PRO A 237 2.72 5.23 -25.50
C PRO A 237 1.55 4.62 -24.74
N LEU A 238 0.40 5.24 -24.85
CA LEU A 238 -0.84 4.57 -24.47
C LEU A 238 -1.13 3.50 -25.53
N ALA A 239 -0.98 2.25 -25.17
CA ALA A 239 -1.31 1.13 -26.02
C ALA A 239 -2.45 0.34 -25.36
N PRO A 240 -3.73 0.69 -25.62
CA PRO A 240 -4.83 -0.14 -25.17
C PRO A 240 -4.71 -1.54 -25.76
N ALA A 241 -5.13 -2.55 -25.01
CA ALA A 241 -5.26 -3.88 -25.55
C ALA A 241 -6.15 -3.86 -26.80
N ALA A 242 -5.95 -4.80 -27.72
CA ALA A 242 -6.77 -4.89 -28.93
C ALA A 242 -8.26 -4.97 -28.57
N GLY A 243 -9.07 -4.11 -29.18
CA GLY A 243 -10.50 -4.01 -28.88
C GLY A 243 -10.85 -3.04 -27.74
N TYR A 244 -9.89 -2.24 -27.28
CA TYR A 244 -10.11 -1.23 -26.24
C TYR A 244 -9.67 0.16 -26.70
N ASN A 245 -10.38 1.17 -26.24
CA ASN A 245 -10.05 2.58 -26.38
C ASN A 245 -9.67 3.19 -25.04
N VAL A 246 -8.85 4.23 -25.06
CA VAL A 246 -8.59 5.04 -23.86
C VAL A 246 -9.86 5.77 -23.47
N LYS A 247 -10.30 5.59 -22.24
CA LYS A 247 -11.47 6.29 -21.69
C LYS A 247 -11.08 7.56 -20.94
N SER A 248 -10.12 7.47 -20.04
CA SER A 248 -9.59 8.60 -19.28
C SER A 248 -8.22 8.29 -18.72
N ILE A 249 -7.44 9.33 -18.46
CA ILE A 249 -6.19 9.26 -17.72
C ILE A 249 -6.24 10.30 -16.61
N ALA A 250 -5.99 9.89 -15.39
CA ALA A 250 -5.84 10.76 -14.24
C ALA A 250 -4.39 10.72 -13.74
N VAL A 251 -3.84 11.87 -13.39
CA VAL A 251 -2.55 12.02 -12.73
C VAL A 251 -2.79 12.54 -11.33
N ARG A 252 -2.23 11.85 -10.35
CA ARG A 252 -2.27 12.22 -8.95
C ARG A 252 -0.84 12.40 -8.46
N HIS A 253 -0.54 13.53 -7.86
CA HIS A 253 0.82 13.81 -7.38
C HIS A 253 0.82 14.43 -5.99
N GLY A 254 1.89 14.16 -5.25
CA GLY A 254 2.14 14.75 -3.94
C GLY A 254 2.87 16.07 -4.01
N HIS A 255 3.09 16.70 -2.86
CA HIS A 255 3.67 18.05 -2.69
C HIS A 255 4.86 18.03 -1.74
N ASN A 256 5.88 17.23 -1.98
CA ASN A 256 6.97 17.07 -1.02
C ASN A 256 7.92 18.26 -0.94
N LEU A 257 7.98 19.12 -1.96
CA LEU A 257 8.93 20.24 -1.98
C LEU A 257 8.38 21.57 -1.46
N ASP A 258 7.06 21.73 -1.41
CA ASP A 258 6.42 23.02 -1.08
C ASP A 258 5.82 23.07 0.33
N GLY A 259 6.11 22.07 1.16
CA GLY A 259 5.53 21.93 2.50
C GLY A 259 4.10 21.43 2.40
N GLU A 260 3.96 20.12 2.32
CA GLU A 260 2.65 19.49 2.25
C GLU A 260 1.78 19.83 3.43
N GLN A 261 0.53 19.98 3.13
CA GLN A 261 -0.49 20.13 4.15
C GLN A 261 -1.08 18.78 4.48
N PHE A 262 -1.06 18.44 5.74
CA PHE A 262 -1.81 17.33 6.26
C PHE A 262 -3.16 17.82 6.77
N VAL A 263 -4.22 17.12 6.41
CA VAL A 263 -5.54 17.31 6.99
C VAL A 263 -5.88 16.08 7.80
N ASN A 264 -6.01 16.24 9.11
CA ASN A 264 -6.23 15.13 10.05
C ASN A 264 -5.17 14.01 9.93
N GLY A 265 -3.90 14.38 9.76
CA GLY A 265 -2.80 13.43 9.61
C GLY A 265 -2.70 12.74 8.24
N ASN A 266 -3.55 13.08 7.29
CA ASN A 266 -3.53 12.50 5.95
C ASN A 266 -2.87 13.43 4.95
N ARG A 267 -1.91 12.92 4.20
CA ARG A 267 -1.24 13.62 3.11
C ARG A 267 -2.25 14.05 2.06
N GLN A 268 -2.14 15.28 1.57
CA GLN A 268 -2.95 15.80 0.49
C GLN A 268 -2.29 15.51 -0.86
N TRP A 269 -3.13 15.17 -1.83
CA TRP A 269 -2.73 14.89 -3.20
C TRP A 269 -3.48 15.85 -4.13
N ASP A 270 -2.81 16.37 -5.15
CA ASP A 270 -3.49 17.00 -6.27
C ASP A 270 -3.78 15.95 -7.35
N GLU A 271 -4.91 16.12 -8.02
CA GLU A 271 -5.35 15.23 -9.10
C GLU A 271 -5.86 16.06 -10.27
N TYR A 272 -5.48 15.67 -11.48
CA TYR A 272 -6.00 16.26 -12.71
C TYR A 272 -6.18 15.19 -13.79
N GLU A 273 -7.07 15.47 -14.74
CA GLU A 273 -7.26 14.62 -15.91
C GLU A 273 -6.39 15.09 -17.09
N VAL A 274 -5.80 14.15 -17.80
CA VAL A 274 -5.10 14.41 -19.07
C VAL A 274 -6.17 14.47 -20.18
N SER A 275 -6.48 15.68 -20.64
CA SER A 275 -7.65 15.96 -21.49
C SER A 275 -7.58 15.42 -22.91
N ASP A 276 -6.39 15.16 -23.46
CA ASP A 276 -6.20 14.84 -24.87
C ASP A 276 -5.38 13.56 -25.12
N ALA A 277 -5.31 12.66 -24.13
CA ALA A 277 -4.57 11.42 -24.27
C ALA A 277 -5.26 10.47 -25.26
N LYS A 278 -4.53 10.10 -26.30
CA LYS A 278 -4.99 9.18 -27.34
C LYS A 278 -4.12 7.93 -27.41
N ALA A 279 -4.73 6.86 -27.86
CA ALA A 279 -3.99 5.63 -28.14
C ALA A 279 -2.82 5.91 -29.11
N GLY A 280 -1.61 5.48 -28.72
CA GLY A 280 -0.40 5.66 -29.52
C GLY A 280 0.25 7.05 -29.41
N GLU A 281 -0.38 8.00 -28.73
CA GLU A 281 0.20 9.31 -28.41
C GLU A 281 0.61 9.33 -26.94
N GLY A 282 1.85 9.72 -26.66
CA GLY A 282 2.30 9.92 -25.30
C GLY A 282 1.74 11.20 -24.68
N PHE A 283 1.95 11.37 -23.40
CA PHE A 283 1.67 12.61 -22.69
C PHE A 283 2.82 12.95 -21.73
N THR A 284 2.87 14.19 -21.31
CA THR A 284 3.89 14.67 -20.37
C THR A 284 3.25 15.06 -19.04
N ILE A 285 4.00 14.85 -17.97
CA ILE A 285 3.71 15.41 -16.66
C ILE A 285 4.76 16.50 -16.43
N ASP A 286 4.30 17.73 -16.23
CA ASP A 286 5.18 18.88 -16.09
C ASP A 286 6.05 18.78 -14.83
N ALA A 287 7.24 19.36 -14.89
CA ALA A 287 8.25 19.28 -13.84
C ALA A 287 7.74 19.80 -12.47
N ASP A 288 6.87 20.80 -12.45
CA ASP A 288 6.25 21.34 -11.25
C ASP A 288 5.25 20.37 -10.59
N LYS A 289 4.77 19.35 -11.33
CA LYS A 289 3.90 18.28 -10.85
C LYS A 289 4.69 17.07 -10.32
N VAL A 290 5.97 16.99 -10.63
CA VAL A 290 6.86 15.94 -10.11
C VAL A 290 7.54 16.46 -8.85
N ASN A 291 6.77 16.58 -7.79
CA ASN A 291 7.13 17.22 -6.52
C ASN A 291 6.90 16.27 -5.33
N GLY A 292 6.67 15.01 -5.60
CA GLY A 292 6.39 13.94 -4.66
C GLY A 292 6.19 12.66 -5.43
N ASP A 293 5.55 11.69 -4.81
CA ASP A 293 5.10 10.50 -5.51
C ASP A 293 4.08 10.87 -6.59
N VAL A 294 4.16 10.20 -7.72
CA VAL A 294 3.26 10.41 -8.86
C VAL A 294 2.52 9.09 -9.13
N ARG A 295 1.20 9.17 -9.24
CA ARG A 295 0.35 8.05 -9.64
C ARG A 295 -0.40 8.41 -10.92
N VAL A 296 -0.32 7.53 -11.90
CA VAL A 296 -1.05 7.67 -13.17
C VAL A 296 -2.04 6.53 -13.26
N SER A 297 -3.31 6.86 -13.41
CA SER A 297 -4.38 5.87 -13.59
C SER A 297 -4.98 6.04 -14.98
N ALA A 298 -4.88 5.00 -15.81
CA ALA A 298 -5.53 4.96 -17.11
C ALA A 298 -6.73 3.99 -17.06
N LYS A 299 -7.86 4.44 -17.59
CA LYS A 299 -9.05 3.62 -17.76
C LYS A 299 -9.31 3.43 -19.25
N PHE A 300 -9.66 2.20 -19.61
CA PHE A 300 -9.98 1.82 -20.97
C PHE A 300 -11.42 1.33 -21.03
N GLU A 301 -12.03 1.43 -22.21
CA GLU A 301 -13.35 0.88 -22.48
C GLU A 301 -13.31 0.01 -23.72
N ALA A 302 -14.03 -1.11 -23.69
CA ALA A 302 -14.14 -2.01 -24.82
C ALA A 302 -14.82 -1.30 -25.99
N ASP A 303 -14.30 -1.48 -27.20
CA ASP A 303 -14.88 -0.94 -28.46
C ASP A 303 -15.83 -1.92 -29.14
N GLY A 304 -16.05 -3.10 -28.54
CA GLY A 304 -16.91 -4.16 -29.05
C GLY A 304 -16.23 -5.10 -30.03
N THR A 305 -14.94 -4.92 -30.31
CA THR A 305 -14.14 -5.79 -31.21
C THR A 305 -13.12 -6.62 -30.46
N GLU A 306 -13.12 -6.59 -29.14
CA GLU A 306 -12.17 -7.31 -28.29
C GLU A 306 -12.24 -8.82 -28.54
N GLU A 307 -11.09 -9.42 -28.83
CA GLU A 307 -10.96 -10.87 -28.99
C GLU A 307 -11.09 -11.60 -27.65
N TYR A 308 -10.58 -10.98 -26.58
CA TYR A 308 -10.64 -11.48 -25.22
C TYR A 308 -11.60 -10.64 -24.38
N LYS A 309 -12.64 -11.26 -23.88
CA LYS A 309 -13.65 -10.62 -23.00
C LYS A 309 -13.33 -10.86 -21.56
N LEU A 310 -13.39 -9.82 -20.74
CA LEU A 310 -13.22 -9.92 -19.31
C LEU A 310 -14.32 -10.81 -18.70
N ARG A 311 -13.93 -11.89 -18.03
CA ARG A 311 -14.83 -12.84 -17.37
C ARG A 311 -14.80 -12.75 -15.86
N PHE A 312 -13.64 -12.40 -15.32
CA PHE A 312 -13.44 -12.23 -13.90
C PHE A 312 -12.38 -11.15 -13.66
N ALA A 313 -12.58 -10.36 -12.61
CA ALA A 313 -11.58 -9.45 -12.09
C ALA A 313 -11.73 -9.34 -10.57
N ASP A 314 -10.62 -9.38 -9.88
CA ASP A 314 -10.51 -8.88 -8.51
C ASP A 314 -9.45 -7.78 -8.51
N GLU A 315 -9.92 -6.57 -8.23
CA GLU A 315 -9.11 -5.35 -8.19
C GLU A 315 -8.64 -5.04 -6.77
N PHE A 316 -8.93 -5.92 -5.83
CA PHE A 316 -8.58 -5.82 -4.41
C PHE A 316 -8.90 -4.45 -3.78
N ASP A 317 -9.96 -3.79 -4.29
CA ASP A 317 -10.39 -2.43 -3.90
C ASP A 317 -11.22 -2.41 -2.60
N GLY A 318 -11.13 -3.47 -1.81
CA GLY A 318 -11.77 -3.58 -0.50
C GLY A 318 -11.24 -2.54 0.49
N LYS A 319 -11.89 -2.47 1.66
CA LYS A 319 -11.44 -1.60 2.76
C LYS A 319 -10.09 -2.08 3.29
N ASP A 320 -9.22 -1.13 3.65
CA ASP A 320 -7.94 -1.45 4.31
C ASP A 320 -8.14 -2.33 5.54
N ASN A 321 -7.24 -3.28 5.69
CA ASN A 321 -7.26 -4.33 6.71
C ASN A 321 -8.47 -5.27 6.64
N SER A 322 -9.26 -5.26 5.55
CA SER A 322 -10.24 -6.32 5.31
C SER A 322 -9.58 -7.56 4.72
N LEU A 323 -10.21 -8.72 4.91
CA LEU A 323 -9.86 -9.93 4.17
C LEU A 323 -10.28 -9.79 2.69
N PRO A 324 -9.63 -10.53 1.77
CA PRO A 324 -10.09 -10.66 0.38
C PRO A 324 -11.52 -11.20 0.30
N ASP A 325 -12.20 -10.97 -0.84
CA ASP A 325 -13.60 -11.40 -1.04
C ASP A 325 -13.78 -12.90 -0.79
N ALA A 326 -14.46 -13.24 0.29
CA ALA A 326 -14.75 -14.62 0.67
C ALA A 326 -15.65 -15.37 -0.34
N GLY A 327 -16.28 -14.69 -1.29
CA GLY A 327 -16.99 -15.30 -2.42
C GLY A 327 -16.07 -15.89 -3.47
N VAL A 328 -14.82 -15.44 -3.52
CA VAL A 328 -13.80 -15.86 -4.51
C VAL A 328 -12.65 -16.60 -3.83
N TRP A 329 -12.20 -16.12 -2.67
CA TRP A 329 -10.98 -16.58 -2.02
C TRP A 329 -11.25 -17.27 -0.69
N HIS A 330 -10.38 -18.18 -0.35
CA HIS A 330 -10.21 -18.67 1.01
C HIS A 330 -8.70 -18.90 1.28
N ASN A 331 -8.35 -19.02 2.54
CA ASN A 331 -6.96 -19.28 2.91
C ASN A 331 -6.58 -20.72 2.59
N CYS A 332 -5.35 -20.91 2.13
CA CYS A 332 -4.77 -22.24 2.00
C CYS A 332 -4.55 -22.88 3.37
N THR A 333 -4.53 -24.21 3.40
CA THR A 333 -4.18 -24.96 4.60
C THR A 333 -2.68 -25.25 4.66
N ARG A 334 -2.16 -25.58 5.86
CA ARG A 334 -0.75 -25.94 6.08
C ARG A 334 -0.51 -27.43 5.79
N GLU A 335 -0.62 -27.85 4.54
CA GLU A 335 -0.54 -29.27 4.18
C GLU A 335 0.79 -29.67 3.55
N SER A 336 1.56 -28.71 3.02
CA SER A 336 2.83 -28.97 2.35
C SER A 336 4.02 -28.41 3.13
N PRO A 337 5.13 -29.16 3.26
CA PRO A 337 6.33 -28.68 3.92
C PRO A 337 7.16 -27.70 3.06
N THR A 338 6.79 -27.46 1.79
CA THR A 338 7.48 -26.55 0.87
C THR A 338 6.80 -25.17 0.88
N TRP A 339 6.03 -24.83 -0.13
CA TRP A 339 5.43 -23.53 -0.27
C TRP A 339 4.40 -23.15 0.82
N LYS A 340 3.78 -24.15 1.47
CA LYS A 340 2.86 -23.94 2.61
C LYS A 340 3.55 -24.06 3.99
N ARG A 341 4.87 -24.01 4.04
CA ARG A 341 5.65 -24.32 5.25
C ARG A 341 5.17 -23.60 6.50
N PHE A 342 4.85 -22.33 6.39
CA PHE A 342 4.43 -21.47 7.49
C PHE A 342 3.03 -20.88 7.29
N THR A 343 2.24 -21.40 6.37
CA THR A 343 0.91 -20.84 6.09
C THR A 343 0.07 -20.79 7.37
N SER A 344 -0.45 -19.62 7.67
CA SER A 344 -1.24 -19.38 8.88
C SER A 344 -2.49 -20.27 8.94
N GLN A 345 -2.79 -20.77 10.13
CA GLN A 345 -3.93 -21.65 10.38
C GLN A 345 -5.02 -20.96 11.21
N THR A 346 -4.70 -19.86 11.89
CA THR A 346 -5.63 -19.15 12.75
C THR A 346 -6.26 -17.97 12.01
N ALA A 347 -7.46 -17.56 12.43
CA ALA A 347 -8.11 -16.36 11.87
C ALA A 347 -7.28 -15.10 12.10
N GLU A 348 -6.66 -14.96 13.29
CA GLU A 348 -5.79 -13.83 13.59
C GLU A 348 -4.56 -13.81 12.69
N GLY A 349 -3.88 -14.95 12.52
CA GLY A 349 -2.71 -15.05 11.67
C GLY A 349 -3.05 -14.81 10.19
N GLN A 350 -4.18 -15.32 9.72
CA GLN A 350 -4.68 -15.06 8.36
C GLN A 350 -4.95 -13.57 8.14
N GLN A 351 -5.58 -12.89 9.11
CA GLN A 351 -5.81 -11.46 9.06
C GLN A 351 -4.50 -10.64 9.02
N LYS A 352 -3.45 -11.13 9.66
CA LYS A 352 -2.12 -10.49 9.66
C LYS A 352 -1.30 -10.77 8.41
N THR A 353 -1.62 -11.82 7.65
CA THR A 353 -0.75 -12.30 6.56
C THR A 353 -1.38 -12.20 5.17
N ALA A 354 -2.72 -12.07 5.05
CA ALA A 354 -3.42 -11.88 3.78
C ALA A 354 -4.58 -10.90 3.97
N PHE A 355 -4.41 -9.65 3.54
CA PHE A 355 -5.38 -8.57 3.76
C PHE A 355 -5.28 -7.50 2.66
N ILE A 356 -6.28 -6.61 2.61
CA ILE A 356 -6.30 -5.48 1.68
C ILE A 356 -5.61 -4.27 2.31
N ARG A 357 -4.77 -3.60 1.54
CA ARG A 357 -4.13 -2.32 1.90
C ARG A 357 -3.93 -1.46 0.65
N ASP A 358 -4.38 -0.21 0.70
CA ASP A 358 -4.27 0.76 -0.40
C ASP A 358 -4.80 0.21 -1.75
N GLY A 359 -5.93 -0.49 -1.72
CA GLY A 359 -6.53 -1.09 -2.92
C GLY A 359 -5.71 -2.23 -3.52
N LYS A 360 -4.96 -2.96 -2.71
CA LYS A 360 -4.12 -4.11 -3.13
C LYS A 360 -4.26 -5.26 -2.14
N LEU A 361 -4.17 -6.48 -2.64
CA LEU A 361 -3.95 -7.63 -1.77
C LEU A 361 -2.49 -7.63 -1.30
N VAL A 362 -2.31 -7.66 0.00
CA VAL A 362 -1.03 -7.93 0.65
C VAL A 362 -1.00 -9.40 1.05
N THR A 363 -0.02 -10.15 0.57
CA THR A 363 0.37 -11.42 1.18
C THR A 363 1.73 -11.26 1.80
N ARG A 364 1.93 -11.70 3.04
CA ARG A 364 3.23 -11.54 3.71
C ARG A 364 3.60 -12.73 4.58
N CYS A 365 4.91 -12.86 4.85
CA CYS A 365 5.45 -13.79 5.82
C CYS A 365 6.17 -13.00 6.92
N ILE A 366 5.74 -13.19 8.15
CA ILE A 366 6.19 -12.44 9.33
C ILE A 366 6.54 -13.39 10.48
N LYS A 367 7.31 -12.89 11.44
CA LYS A 367 7.61 -13.63 12.66
C LYS A 367 6.33 -13.99 13.40
N ASN A 368 6.23 -15.23 13.84
CA ASN A 368 5.07 -15.68 14.61
C ASN A 368 5.08 -15.06 16.01
N THR A 369 4.03 -14.36 16.34
CA THR A 369 3.75 -13.81 17.68
C THR A 369 2.42 -14.32 18.25
N ILE A 370 1.78 -15.28 17.56
CA ILE A 370 0.47 -15.81 17.89
C ILE A 370 0.64 -17.22 18.47
N ALA A 371 0.29 -17.39 19.75
CA ALA A 371 0.47 -18.66 20.45
C ALA A 371 -0.32 -19.81 19.81
N GLU A 372 -1.51 -19.53 19.28
CA GLU A 372 -2.40 -20.50 18.63
C GLU A 372 -1.84 -21.05 17.30
N GLU A 373 -0.86 -20.37 16.69
CA GLU A 373 -0.14 -20.87 15.51
C GLU A 373 0.88 -21.98 15.87
N GLY A 374 1.11 -22.22 17.17
CA GLY A 374 2.06 -23.22 17.66
C GLY A 374 3.53 -22.81 17.49
N ASP A 375 4.42 -23.80 17.58
CA ASP A 375 5.88 -23.59 17.60
C ASP A 375 6.49 -23.33 16.21
N VAL A 376 5.79 -22.59 15.34
CA VAL A 376 6.36 -22.15 14.06
C VAL A 376 7.05 -20.81 14.22
N GLU A 377 8.21 -20.63 13.59
CA GLU A 377 9.00 -19.39 13.71
C GLU A 377 8.36 -18.21 12.97
N MET A 378 7.69 -18.51 11.86
CA MET A 378 7.03 -17.50 11.01
C MET A 378 5.62 -17.94 10.64
N ILE A 379 4.79 -17.00 10.22
CA ILE A 379 3.47 -17.25 9.61
C ILE A 379 3.38 -16.52 8.28
N SER A 380 2.74 -17.15 7.29
CA SER A 380 2.64 -16.61 5.93
C SER A 380 1.22 -16.63 5.39
N GLY A 381 0.93 -15.71 4.47
CA GLY A 381 -0.33 -15.58 3.78
C GLY A 381 -0.35 -16.31 2.44
N ALA A 382 -1.40 -17.09 2.24
CA ALA A 382 -1.72 -17.73 0.97
C ALA A 382 -3.23 -17.80 0.80
N ILE A 383 -3.74 -17.33 -0.33
CA ILE A 383 -5.15 -17.43 -0.69
C ILE A 383 -5.32 -18.23 -1.97
N GLU A 384 -6.42 -18.93 -2.07
CA GLU A 384 -6.76 -19.73 -3.24
C GLU A 384 -8.24 -19.63 -3.60
N SER A 385 -8.54 -19.82 -4.88
CA SER A 385 -9.92 -19.75 -5.39
C SER A 385 -10.56 -21.13 -5.60
N SER A 386 -9.97 -22.20 -5.07
CA SER A 386 -10.51 -23.57 -5.20
C SER A 386 -11.95 -23.66 -4.71
N ASP A 387 -12.78 -24.47 -5.36
CA ASP A 387 -14.21 -24.66 -5.10
C ASP A 387 -15.09 -23.39 -5.23
N LYS A 388 -14.48 -22.23 -5.47
CA LYS A 388 -15.19 -20.94 -5.58
C LYS A 388 -15.10 -20.32 -6.97
N MET A 389 -13.89 -20.22 -7.52
CA MET A 389 -13.66 -19.74 -8.87
C MET A 389 -12.54 -20.57 -9.52
N TYR A 390 -12.86 -21.25 -10.58
CA TYR A 390 -11.94 -22.04 -11.39
C TYR A 390 -12.36 -22.00 -12.87
N PHE A 391 -11.42 -22.22 -13.75
CA PHE A 391 -11.63 -22.03 -15.19
C PHE A 391 -10.73 -22.95 -16.02
N THR A 392 -11.11 -23.09 -17.29
CA THR A 392 -10.28 -23.76 -18.30
C THR A 392 -10.03 -22.76 -19.42
N TYR A 393 -8.77 -22.63 -19.84
CA TYR A 393 -8.31 -21.72 -20.88
C TYR A 393 -8.64 -20.24 -20.64
N GLY A 394 -7.97 -19.39 -21.35
CA GLY A 394 -8.12 -17.94 -21.31
C GLY A 394 -6.80 -17.22 -21.08
N ARG A 395 -6.89 -15.90 -20.94
CA ARG A 395 -5.77 -15.05 -20.56
C ARG A 395 -5.92 -14.70 -19.10
N VAL A 396 -4.94 -15.10 -18.29
CA VAL A 396 -4.84 -14.70 -16.88
C VAL A 396 -3.82 -13.60 -16.78
N GLU A 397 -4.17 -12.52 -16.13
CA GLU A 397 -3.29 -11.37 -15.93
C GLU A 397 -3.28 -10.97 -14.47
N GLY A 398 -2.10 -10.72 -13.93
CA GLY A 398 -1.91 -10.16 -12.60
C GLY A 398 -0.85 -9.07 -12.61
N ARG A 399 -1.10 -7.98 -11.88
CA ARG A 399 -0.11 -6.94 -11.64
C ARG A 399 0.38 -7.05 -10.21
N LEU A 400 1.68 -7.23 -10.03
CA LEU A 400 2.24 -7.56 -8.73
C LEU A 400 3.69 -7.11 -8.57
N ARG A 401 4.14 -7.04 -7.33
CA ARG A 401 5.54 -6.87 -6.94
C ARG A 401 5.82 -7.62 -5.64
N THR A 402 7.07 -7.88 -5.34
CA THR A 402 7.50 -8.46 -4.06
C THR A 402 8.64 -7.66 -3.43
N THR A 403 9.00 -7.99 -2.21
CA THR A 403 10.18 -7.45 -1.53
C THR A 403 11.32 -8.47 -1.60
N PRO A 404 12.27 -8.37 -2.56
CA PRO A 404 13.34 -9.35 -2.70
C PRO A 404 14.26 -9.37 -1.48
N HIS A 405 14.40 -10.56 -0.88
CA HIS A 405 15.32 -10.80 0.24
C HIS A 405 15.73 -12.27 0.25
N VAL A 406 16.83 -12.61 0.93
CA VAL A 406 17.27 -14.01 1.07
C VAL A 406 16.14 -14.86 1.64
N GLY A 407 15.78 -15.94 0.94
CA GLY A 407 14.67 -16.80 1.31
C GLY A 407 13.30 -16.32 0.82
N ASN A 408 13.19 -15.23 0.04
CA ASN A 408 11.94 -14.85 -0.59
C ASN A 408 11.44 -15.96 -1.52
N PHE A 409 10.13 -16.27 -1.50
CA PHE A 409 9.52 -17.29 -2.37
C PHE A 409 8.01 -17.05 -2.54
N PRO A 410 7.60 -15.93 -3.10
CA PRO A 410 6.21 -15.71 -3.50
C PRO A 410 5.89 -16.41 -4.81
N ALA A 411 4.58 -16.64 -5.04
CA ALA A 411 4.08 -17.20 -6.28
C ALA A 411 2.68 -16.70 -6.64
N PHE A 412 2.44 -16.67 -7.95
CA PHE A 412 1.16 -16.51 -8.63
C PHE A 412 1.00 -17.69 -9.58
N TRP A 413 0.10 -18.60 -9.31
CA TRP A 413 0.09 -19.92 -9.94
C TRP A 413 -1.29 -20.57 -9.95
N LEU A 414 -1.38 -21.71 -10.65
CA LEU A 414 -2.60 -22.45 -10.87
C LEU A 414 -2.45 -23.92 -10.49
N MET A 415 -3.45 -24.44 -9.79
CA MET A 415 -3.61 -25.86 -9.51
C MET A 415 -4.91 -26.40 -10.08
N PRO A 416 -4.95 -27.69 -10.47
CA PRO A 416 -6.17 -28.29 -11.01
C PRO A 416 -7.26 -28.40 -9.94
N GLN A 417 -8.50 -28.06 -10.31
CA GLN A 417 -9.66 -28.23 -9.43
C GLN A 417 -9.89 -29.71 -9.08
N ASP A 418 -9.69 -30.62 -10.03
CA ASP A 418 -9.60 -32.06 -9.78
C ASP A 418 -8.14 -32.51 -9.72
N ASN A 419 -7.66 -32.71 -8.51
CA ASN A 419 -6.32 -33.23 -8.22
C ASN A 419 -6.29 -34.74 -7.90
N SER A 420 -7.31 -35.50 -8.28
CA SER A 420 -7.42 -36.95 -7.98
C SER A 420 -6.27 -37.79 -8.55
N ALA A 421 -5.64 -37.35 -9.65
CA ALA A 421 -4.45 -37.97 -10.21
C ALA A 421 -3.18 -37.72 -9.38
N GLY A 422 -3.23 -36.84 -8.40
CA GLY A 422 -2.10 -36.43 -7.57
C GLY A 422 -1.08 -35.59 -8.32
N TRP A 423 -0.29 -34.85 -7.55
CA TRP A 423 0.81 -34.05 -8.09
C TRP A 423 2.03 -34.94 -8.39
N PRO A 424 2.77 -34.75 -9.52
CA PRO A 424 2.56 -33.76 -10.57
C PRO A 424 1.66 -34.21 -11.74
N ASN A 425 1.05 -35.40 -11.64
CA ASN A 425 0.26 -36.01 -12.73
C ASN A 425 -0.96 -35.15 -13.08
N ALA A 426 -1.53 -34.49 -12.08
CA ALA A 426 -2.66 -33.59 -12.28
C ALA A 426 -2.27 -32.24 -12.94
N GLY A 427 -0.98 -31.92 -12.99
CA GLY A 427 -0.45 -30.69 -13.57
C GLY A 427 -0.37 -29.55 -12.57
N GLU A 428 0.50 -28.56 -12.86
CA GLU A 428 0.65 -27.29 -12.17
C GLU A 428 1.16 -26.26 -13.19
N ILE A 429 0.70 -25.03 -13.09
CA ILE A 429 1.13 -23.92 -13.95
C ILE A 429 1.55 -22.74 -13.08
N ASP A 430 2.86 -22.47 -13.06
CA ASP A 430 3.39 -21.32 -12.33
C ASP A 430 3.44 -20.12 -13.28
N ILE A 431 2.53 -19.18 -13.05
CA ILE A 431 2.44 -17.97 -13.86
C ILE A 431 3.64 -17.08 -13.54
N TRP A 432 3.98 -16.97 -12.25
CA TRP A 432 5.08 -16.19 -11.76
C TRP A 432 5.60 -16.72 -10.43
N GLU A 433 6.91 -16.87 -10.32
CA GLU A 433 7.64 -17.12 -9.09
C GLU A 433 8.86 -16.21 -9.01
N GLN A 434 9.29 -15.85 -7.81
CA GLN A 434 10.51 -15.13 -7.55
C GLN A 434 11.24 -15.76 -6.36
N ILE A 435 12.56 -15.85 -6.42
CA ILE A 435 13.36 -16.42 -5.33
C ILE A 435 14.47 -15.49 -4.86
N ASP A 436 14.69 -15.48 -3.56
CA ASP A 436 15.80 -14.77 -2.93
C ASP A 436 15.85 -13.28 -3.33
N THR A 437 17.05 -12.80 -3.60
CA THR A 437 17.33 -11.44 -4.09
C THR A 437 17.49 -11.39 -5.61
N GLU A 438 17.05 -12.41 -6.34
CA GLU A 438 17.26 -12.47 -7.77
C GLU A 438 16.39 -11.45 -8.51
N ASN A 439 16.98 -10.69 -9.42
CA ASN A 439 16.27 -9.85 -10.36
C ASN A 439 15.77 -10.68 -11.55
N LYS A 440 14.96 -11.68 -11.23
CA LYS A 440 14.36 -12.61 -12.19
C LYS A 440 12.99 -13.06 -11.72
N THR A 441 12.15 -13.36 -12.68
CA THR A 441 10.91 -14.12 -12.50
C THR A 441 11.00 -15.43 -13.24
N TYR A 442 10.36 -16.44 -12.71
CA TYR A 442 10.31 -17.79 -13.26
C TYR A 442 8.89 -18.14 -13.69
N HIS A 443 8.79 -18.94 -14.75
CA HIS A 443 7.55 -19.40 -15.36
C HIS A 443 7.70 -20.89 -15.60
N THR A 444 6.89 -21.72 -14.97
CA THR A 444 7.14 -23.17 -14.94
C THR A 444 5.85 -23.95 -15.20
N VAL A 445 6.00 -25.17 -15.69
CA VAL A 445 4.96 -26.19 -15.65
C VAL A 445 5.50 -27.45 -15.00
N HIS A 446 4.68 -28.07 -14.16
CA HIS A 446 4.96 -29.40 -13.61
C HIS A 446 4.03 -30.44 -14.21
N THR A 447 4.63 -31.50 -14.76
CA THR A 447 3.93 -32.63 -15.36
C THR A 447 4.61 -33.92 -14.98
N HIS A 448 3.92 -35.06 -15.12
CA HIS A 448 4.55 -36.36 -14.92
C HIS A 448 5.80 -36.56 -15.79
N CYS A 449 5.75 -36.11 -17.06
CA CYS A 449 6.88 -36.22 -17.97
C CYS A 449 8.12 -35.45 -17.49
N THR A 450 7.94 -34.23 -16.98
CA THR A 450 9.07 -33.35 -16.62
C THR A 450 9.58 -33.60 -15.21
N HIS A 451 8.69 -33.93 -14.28
CA HIS A 451 9.05 -34.12 -12.88
C HIS A 451 9.41 -35.57 -12.54
N ASP A 452 8.53 -36.53 -12.79
CA ASP A 452 8.74 -37.91 -12.37
C ASP A 452 9.61 -38.71 -13.36
N LEU A 453 9.37 -38.52 -14.64
CA LEU A 453 10.13 -39.21 -15.69
C LEU A 453 11.41 -38.46 -16.09
N HIS A 454 11.64 -37.27 -15.59
CA HIS A 454 12.81 -36.42 -15.87
C HIS A 454 13.12 -36.31 -17.37
N LEU A 455 12.09 -36.24 -18.22
CA LEU A 455 12.30 -36.08 -19.66
C LEU A 455 12.82 -34.65 -19.95
N ALA A 456 13.77 -34.55 -20.85
CA ALA A 456 14.38 -33.29 -21.25
C ALA A 456 13.42 -32.46 -22.12
N LEU A 457 12.28 -32.07 -21.56
CA LEU A 457 11.31 -31.16 -22.17
C LEU A 457 11.49 -29.75 -21.55
N PRO A 458 11.46 -28.69 -22.36
CA PRO A 458 11.54 -27.34 -21.85
C PRO A 458 10.28 -27.03 -21.04
N ASN A 459 10.38 -27.05 -19.73
CA ASN A 459 9.25 -26.87 -18.81
C ASN A 459 9.32 -25.59 -17.97
N SER A 460 10.38 -24.81 -18.14
CA SER A 460 10.59 -23.57 -17.39
C SER A 460 11.28 -22.52 -18.24
N GLY A 461 10.94 -21.26 -18.01
CA GLY A 461 11.60 -20.07 -18.53
C GLY A 461 11.82 -19.05 -17.44
N SER A 462 12.68 -18.05 -17.68
CA SER A 462 12.88 -16.94 -16.76
C SER A 462 13.06 -15.63 -17.50
N THR A 463 12.66 -14.54 -16.86
CA THR A 463 12.81 -13.18 -17.39
C THR A 463 13.51 -12.30 -16.36
N HIS A 464 14.44 -11.48 -16.82
CA HIS A 464 15.06 -10.48 -15.96
C HIS A 464 14.07 -9.35 -15.67
N THR A 465 13.79 -9.13 -14.39
CA THR A 465 12.93 -8.06 -13.91
C THR A 465 13.44 -7.56 -12.57
N ASN A 466 13.19 -6.30 -12.24
CA ASN A 466 13.34 -5.85 -10.86
C ASN A 466 12.07 -6.23 -10.09
N ALA A 467 12.11 -7.31 -9.32
CA ALA A 467 10.93 -7.83 -8.64
C ALA A 467 10.36 -6.87 -7.56
N ALA A 468 11.11 -5.82 -7.17
CA ALA A 468 10.62 -4.77 -6.28
C ALA A 468 9.69 -3.77 -6.99
N ASP A 469 9.70 -3.73 -8.32
CA ASP A 469 8.80 -2.91 -9.13
C ASP A 469 7.55 -3.70 -9.52
N TYR A 470 6.47 -2.98 -9.82
CA TYR A 470 5.26 -3.62 -10.33
C TYR A 470 5.46 -4.08 -11.77
N HIS A 471 5.09 -5.34 -12.02
CA HIS A 471 5.06 -5.94 -13.34
C HIS A 471 3.68 -6.52 -13.65
N VAL A 472 3.31 -6.47 -14.92
CA VAL A 472 2.13 -7.17 -15.43
C VAL A 472 2.56 -8.52 -15.96
N ILE A 473 2.14 -9.57 -15.28
CA ILE A 473 2.41 -10.96 -15.66
C ILE A 473 1.16 -11.52 -16.31
N THR A 474 1.32 -12.08 -17.51
CA THR A 474 0.20 -12.63 -18.29
C THR A 474 0.50 -14.06 -18.70
N LEU A 475 -0.50 -14.92 -18.56
CA LEU A 475 -0.54 -16.27 -19.13
C LEU A 475 -1.65 -16.35 -20.17
N ASP A 476 -1.33 -16.62 -21.43
CA ASP A 476 -2.26 -17.09 -22.43
C ASP A 476 -2.31 -18.61 -22.39
N TRP A 477 -3.45 -19.15 -22.03
CA TRP A 477 -3.69 -20.60 -21.95
C TRP A 477 -4.75 -21.01 -22.96
N THR A 478 -4.32 -21.77 -23.97
CA THR A 478 -5.17 -22.34 -25.03
C THR A 478 -5.19 -23.87 -24.94
N PRO A 479 -6.03 -24.57 -25.69
CA PRO A 479 -6.05 -26.04 -25.73
C PRO A 479 -4.72 -26.70 -26.13
N THR A 480 -3.81 -25.95 -26.76
CA THR A 480 -2.56 -26.50 -27.31
C THR A 480 -1.30 -25.78 -26.90
N LEU A 481 -1.41 -24.63 -26.24
CA LEU A 481 -0.26 -23.77 -25.96
C LEU A 481 -0.48 -22.94 -24.70
N LEU A 482 0.51 -22.94 -23.84
CA LEU A 482 0.69 -21.96 -22.78
C LEU A 482 1.75 -20.96 -23.21
N THR A 483 1.49 -19.67 -23.04
CA THR A 483 2.46 -18.60 -23.34
C THR A 483 2.46 -17.57 -22.23
N TRP A 484 3.63 -17.29 -21.68
CA TRP A 484 3.82 -16.28 -20.64
C TRP A 484 4.37 -14.99 -21.22
N TYR A 485 3.91 -13.88 -20.66
CA TYR A 485 4.39 -12.54 -20.97
C TYR A 485 4.69 -11.81 -19.68
N VAL A 486 5.74 -11.00 -19.72
CA VAL A 486 6.08 -10.03 -18.68
C VAL A 486 6.06 -8.66 -19.34
N ASP A 487 5.23 -7.76 -18.83
CA ASP A 487 5.02 -6.40 -19.39
C ASP A 487 4.77 -6.42 -20.90
N GLY A 488 3.93 -7.36 -21.35
CA GLY A 488 3.58 -7.55 -22.76
C GLY A 488 4.66 -8.23 -23.62
N THR A 489 5.86 -8.46 -23.08
CA THR A 489 6.93 -9.16 -23.79
C THR A 489 6.88 -10.66 -23.53
N LYS A 490 6.90 -11.47 -24.60
CA LYS A 490 6.88 -12.93 -24.47
C LYS A 490 8.11 -13.43 -23.69
N ALA A 491 7.87 -14.15 -22.61
CA ALA A 491 8.87 -14.72 -21.71
C ALA A 491 9.14 -16.21 -21.98
N PHE A 492 8.07 -17.01 -22.07
CA PHE A 492 8.18 -18.45 -22.20
C PHE A 492 6.98 -19.01 -22.97
N SER A 493 7.08 -20.26 -23.44
CA SER A 493 5.91 -20.99 -23.94
C SER A 493 6.11 -22.51 -23.80
N TYR A 494 5.00 -23.22 -23.52
CA TYR A 494 4.95 -24.67 -23.42
C TYR A 494 3.83 -25.19 -24.32
N ALA A 495 4.16 -26.08 -25.27
CA ALA A 495 3.23 -26.57 -26.25
C ALA A 495 2.80 -28.03 -25.98
N LYS A 496 1.54 -28.31 -26.25
CA LYS A 496 1.01 -29.68 -26.29
C LYS A 496 1.71 -30.46 -27.39
N THR A 497 2.29 -31.58 -27.05
CA THR A 497 2.99 -32.43 -28.02
C THR A 497 2.01 -33.10 -28.98
N LYS A 498 2.52 -33.43 -30.18
CA LYS A 498 1.78 -34.29 -31.14
C LYS A 498 2.13 -35.78 -31.01
N GLN A 499 3.06 -36.11 -30.13
CA GLN A 499 3.50 -37.51 -29.91
C GLN A 499 2.59 -38.18 -28.89
N SER A 500 1.79 -39.16 -29.36
CA SER A 500 0.79 -39.82 -28.52
C SER A 500 1.38 -40.46 -27.27
N PHE A 501 2.59 -41.09 -27.37
CA PHE A 501 3.21 -41.73 -26.24
C PHE A 501 3.60 -40.77 -25.10
N LEU A 502 3.90 -39.48 -25.42
CA LEU A 502 4.17 -38.44 -24.40
C LEU A 502 2.86 -37.94 -23.78
N LEU A 503 1.80 -37.78 -24.59
CA LEU A 503 0.47 -37.42 -24.09
C LEU A 503 -0.06 -38.49 -23.11
N GLU A 504 0.06 -39.76 -23.44
CA GLU A 504 -0.31 -40.87 -22.57
C GLU A 504 0.48 -40.90 -21.25
N ARG A 505 1.67 -40.30 -21.23
CA ARG A 505 2.51 -40.12 -20.04
C ARG A 505 2.32 -38.76 -19.35
N GLY A 506 1.23 -38.08 -19.67
CA GLY A 506 0.87 -36.84 -18.98
C GLY A 506 1.74 -35.63 -19.30
N GLN A 507 2.21 -35.52 -20.57
CA GLN A 507 2.89 -34.29 -21.00
C GLN A 507 1.96 -33.06 -21.00
N TRP A 508 0.66 -33.26 -21.15
CA TRP A 508 -0.31 -32.16 -21.22
C TRP A 508 -1.53 -32.42 -20.32
N PRO A 509 -1.47 -32.16 -19.03
CA PRO A 509 -2.60 -32.32 -18.11
C PRO A 509 -3.51 -31.08 -18.02
N TYR A 510 -3.48 -30.18 -19.00
CA TYR A 510 -4.06 -28.83 -18.94
C TYR A 510 -5.39 -28.69 -19.71
N ASP A 511 -6.10 -29.77 -19.98
CA ASP A 511 -7.42 -29.78 -20.63
C ASP A 511 -8.56 -29.91 -19.60
N LYS A 512 -8.43 -29.28 -18.44
CA LYS A 512 -9.37 -29.34 -17.32
C LYS A 512 -9.33 -28.05 -16.50
N PRO A 513 -10.31 -27.82 -15.61
CA PRO A 513 -10.33 -26.59 -14.82
C PRO A 513 -9.19 -26.50 -13.79
N PHE A 514 -8.64 -25.30 -13.66
CA PHE A 514 -7.66 -24.91 -12.64
C PHE A 514 -8.17 -23.72 -11.85
N TYR A 515 -7.67 -23.57 -10.63
CA TYR A 515 -7.94 -22.43 -9.75
C TYR A 515 -6.65 -21.65 -9.46
N LEU A 516 -6.80 -20.42 -9.02
CA LEU A 516 -5.72 -19.49 -8.73
C LEU A 516 -5.20 -19.66 -7.30
N ILE A 517 -3.89 -19.50 -7.11
CA ILE A 517 -3.23 -19.38 -5.81
C ILE A 517 -2.33 -18.15 -5.84
N LEU A 518 -2.43 -17.33 -4.81
CA LEU A 518 -1.61 -16.15 -4.58
C LEU A 518 -0.97 -16.27 -3.20
N ASN A 519 0.37 -16.26 -3.12
CA ASN A 519 1.01 -16.45 -1.84
C ASN A 519 2.33 -15.69 -1.70
N GLN A 520 2.64 -15.32 -0.46
CA GLN A 520 3.98 -15.08 0.01
C GLN A 520 4.44 -16.31 0.76
N SER A 521 5.32 -17.08 0.18
CA SER A 521 6.02 -18.17 0.85
C SER A 521 7.47 -17.79 1.15
N VAL A 522 8.17 -18.67 1.85
CA VAL A 522 9.60 -18.49 2.14
C VAL A 522 10.35 -19.79 1.96
N GLY A 523 11.61 -19.68 1.58
CA GLY A 523 12.48 -20.80 1.28
C GLY A 523 12.86 -21.64 2.50
N ASN A 524 13.19 -22.90 2.22
CA ASN A 524 13.64 -23.90 3.20
C ASN A 524 15.02 -24.46 2.87
N GLY A 525 15.79 -23.78 2.02
CA GLY A 525 17.11 -24.21 1.56
C GLY A 525 17.08 -25.16 0.35
N SER A 526 15.90 -25.37 -0.25
CA SER A 526 15.74 -26.15 -1.49
C SER A 526 15.78 -25.25 -2.72
N TRP A 527 14.65 -24.85 -3.27
CA TRP A 527 14.55 -23.93 -4.42
C TRP A 527 15.01 -22.53 -4.04
N ALA A 528 14.42 -21.90 -3.02
CA ALA A 528 14.92 -20.68 -2.39
C ALA A 528 15.76 -21.01 -1.14
N LYS A 529 16.70 -20.16 -0.78
CA LYS A 529 17.52 -20.28 0.43
C LYS A 529 16.65 -20.31 1.69
N ASN A 530 17.25 -20.74 2.81
CA ASN A 530 16.55 -20.59 4.09
C ASN A 530 16.19 -19.15 4.35
N CYS A 531 14.96 -18.94 4.82
CA CYS A 531 14.46 -17.59 5.11
C CYS A 531 15.18 -16.95 6.30
N ASP A 532 15.21 -15.64 6.29
CA ASP A 532 15.58 -14.82 7.45
C ASP A 532 14.33 -14.63 8.32
N VAL A 533 14.32 -15.24 9.51
CA VAL A 533 13.18 -15.21 10.42
C VAL A 533 12.94 -13.84 11.08
N ASN A 534 13.84 -12.89 10.89
CA ASN A 534 13.70 -11.52 11.38
C ASN A 534 13.29 -10.53 10.30
N PHE A 535 13.14 -10.99 9.05
CA PHE A 535 12.71 -10.16 7.94
C PHE A 535 11.22 -10.37 7.64
N GLU A 536 10.50 -9.29 7.36
CA GLU A 536 9.11 -9.34 6.89
C GLU A 536 9.08 -9.36 5.37
N TYR A 537 8.65 -10.51 4.81
CA TYR A 537 8.50 -10.68 3.37
C TYR A 537 7.11 -10.23 2.95
N GLU A 538 7.01 -9.49 1.86
CA GLU A 538 5.73 -8.99 1.39
C GLU A 538 5.62 -9.05 -0.13
N THR A 539 4.47 -9.51 -0.61
CA THR A 539 4.07 -9.44 -2.01
C THR A 539 2.75 -8.71 -2.13
N LEU A 540 2.69 -7.77 -3.05
CA LEU A 540 1.52 -6.95 -3.33
C LEU A 540 0.94 -7.34 -4.67
N PHE A 541 -0.35 -7.69 -4.69
CA PHE A 541 -1.12 -7.92 -5.92
C PHE A 541 -2.09 -6.76 -6.09
N ASP A 542 -1.93 -6.01 -7.17
CA ASP A 542 -2.78 -4.87 -7.49
C ASP A 542 -4.12 -5.34 -8.06
N TYR A 543 -4.05 -6.34 -8.95
CA TYR A 543 -5.23 -7.01 -9.47
C TYR A 543 -4.91 -8.42 -10.00
N VAL A 544 -5.98 -9.21 -10.17
CA VAL A 544 -5.98 -10.45 -10.96
C VAL A 544 -7.20 -10.47 -11.86
N ARG A 545 -7.00 -10.76 -13.15
CA ARG A 545 -8.04 -10.77 -14.17
C ARG A 545 -8.00 -12.01 -15.03
N LEU A 546 -9.17 -12.48 -15.43
CA LEU A 546 -9.34 -13.55 -16.41
C LEU A 546 -10.14 -13.02 -17.62
N TYR A 547 -9.58 -13.22 -18.79
CA TYR A 547 -10.22 -12.95 -20.07
C TYR A 547 -10.36 -14.25 -20.84
N GLN A 548 -11.47 -14.41 -21.57
CA GLN A 548 -11.68 -15.55 -22.46
C GLN A 548 -12.22 -15.10 -23.81
N LYS A 549 -11.87 -15.82 -24.87
CA LYS A 549 -12.49 -15.66 -26.19
C LYS A 549 -13.87 -16.31 -26.20
N ASP A 550 -14.76 -15.80 -27.03
CA ASP A 550 -16.08 -16.40 -27.20
C ASP A 550 -15.96 -17.86 -27.71
N GLY A 551 -16.55 -18.77 -26.96
CA GLY A 551 -16.53 -20.20 -27.29
C GLY A 551 -15.24 -20.95 -26.94
N GLU A 552 -14.25 -20.27 -26.36
CA GLU A 552 -13.05 -20.90 -25.82
C GLU A 552 -13.02 -20.76 -24.28
N GLY A 553 -13.00 -21.91 -23.61
CA GLY A 553 -12.88 -21.95 -22.16
C GLY A 553 -14.21 -21.82 -21.39
N ASP A 554 -14.15 -22.27 -20.17
CA ASP A 554 -15.24 -22.22 -19.21
C ASP A 554 -14.76 -21.60 -17.92
N ILE A 555 -15.63 -20.85 -17.26
CA ILE A 555 -15.41 -20.34 -15.91
C ILE A 555 -16.56 -20.83 -15.00
N THR A 556 -16.22 -21.38 -13.87
CA THR A 556 -17.14 -21.60 -12.76
C THR A 556 -16.79 -20.61 -11.67
N SER A 557 -17.75 -19.79 -11.29
CA SER A 557 -17.65 -18.86 -10.19
C SER A 557 -18.85 -19.08 -9.27
N ALA A 558 -18.65 -19.04 -7.97
CA ALA A 558 -19.76 -19.02 -7.01
C ALA A 558 -20.64 -17.78 -7.21
N VAL A 559 -20.10 -16.71 -7.75
CA VAL A 559 -20.87 -15.64 -8.38
C VAL A 559 -21.33 -16.18 -9.73
N LYS A 560 -22.48 -16.84 -9.75
CA LYS A 560 -23.08 -17.29 -11.01
C LYS A 560 -23.12 -16.11 -11.97
N ASP A 561 -22.55 -16.31 -13.18
CA ASP A 561 -22.79 -15.44 -14.31
C ASP A 561 -24.28 -15.14 -14.38
N VAL A 562 -24.65 -13.92 -14.03
CA VAL A 562 -25.91 -13.40 -14.50
C VAL A 562 -25.67 -13.17 -15.98
N LYS A 563 -26.02 -14.16 -16.80
CA LYS A 563 -26.04 -13.99 -18.26
C LYS A 563 -26.78 -12.70 -18.52
N THR A 564 -26.08 -11.67 -18.91
CA THR A 564 -26.65 -10.47 -19.48
C THR A 564 -27.16 -10.87 -20.88
N ASN A 565 -28.29 -11.55 -20.91
CA ASN A 565 -29.16 -11.39 -22.08
C ASN A 565 -29.42 -9.90 -22.15
N GLY A 566 -29.02 -9.25 -23.21
CA GLY A 566 -29.02 -7.80 -23.39
C GLY A 566 -30.28 -7.12 -22.86
N SER A 567 -30.41 -7.03 -21.57
CA SER A 567 -31.51 -6.36 -20.92
C SER A 567 -31.11 -4.91 -20.74
N ALA A 568 -31.84 -4.06 -21.43
CA ALA A 568 -31.75 -2.60 -21.32
C ALA A 568 -32.22 -2.09 -19.94
N LEU A 569 -31.79 -2.77 -18.85
CA LEU A 569 -32.07 -2.33 -17.47
C LEU A 569 -30.88 -1.52 -16.98
N ASP A 570 -31.09 -0.22 -16.86
CA ASP A 570 -30.15 0.65 -16.20
C ASP A 570 -30.46 0.72 -14.69
N VAL A 571 -29.41 0.76 -13.88
CA VAL A 571 -29.52 0.77 -12.44
C VAL A 571 -28.65 1.87 -11.86
N TYR A 572 -29.24 2.76 -11.08
CA TYR A 572 -28.58 3.91 -10.47
C TYR A 572 -28.74 3.87 -8.96
N ALA A 573 -27.64 4.04 -8.24
CA ALA A 573 -27.72 4.26 -6.79
C ALA A 573 -28.29 5.65 -6.50
N GLN A 574 -29.28 5.71 -5.61
CA GLN A 574 -29.85 6.96 -5.08
C GLN A 574 -29.89 6.92 -3.56
N GLN A 575 -30.06 8.07 -2.93
CA GLN A 575 -30.22 8.13 -1.50
C GLN A 575 -31.42 7.29 -1.05
N GLY A 576 -31.17 6.27 -0.22
CA GLY A 576 -32.20 5.39 0.32
C GLY A 576 -32.70 4.29 -0.63
N GLY A 577 -31.97 3.98 -1.73
CA GLY A 577 -32.36 2.88 -2.61
C GLY A 577 -31.71 2.86 -3.98
N LEU A 578 -32.36 2.15 -4.90
CA LEU A 578 -31.95 2.02 -6.30
C LEU A 578 -33.04 2.53 -7.24
N LEU A 579 -32.67 3.28 -8.25
CA LEU A 579 -33.52 3.60 -9.39
C LEU A 579 -33.23 2.60 -10.51
N LEU A 580 -34.21 1.79 -10.84
CA LEU A 580 -34.20 0.88 -11.98
C LEU A 580 -34.90 1.55 -13.15
N VAL A 581 -34.25 1.56 -14.32
CA VAL A 581 -34.78 2.19 -15.53
C VAL A 581 -34.78 1.18 -16.66
N SER A 582 -35.93 0.96 -17.28
CA SER A 582 -36.05 0.09 -18.45
C SER A 582 -37.02 0.66 -19.46
N PRO A 583 -36.66 0.76 -20.74
CA PRO A 583 -37.59 1.22 -21.80
C PRO A 583 -38.73 0.24 -22.02
N GLU A 584 -38.52 -1.05 -21.79
CA GLU A 584 -39.50 -2.11 -21.96
C GLU A 584 -39.81 -2.81 -20.65
N ALA A 585 -41.00 -3.42 -20.58
CA ALA A 585 -41.40 -4.17 -19.36
C ALA A 585 -40.55 -5.43 -19.22
N GLN A 586 -39.71 -5.46 -18.18
CA GLN A 586 -38.91 -6.63 -17.84
C GLN A 586 -38.86 -6.90 -16.33
N LYS A 587 -38.67 -8.16 -16.00
CA LYS A 587 -38.53 -8.55 -14.61
C LYS A 587 -37.13 -8.17 -14.08
N ALA A 588 -37.10 -7.49 -12.94
CA ALA A 588 -35.86 -7.20 -12.21
C ALA A 588 -35.91 -7.85 -10.82
N ASP A 589 -34.84 -8.51 -10.46
CA ASP A 589 -34.60 -9.04 -9.12
C ASP A 589 -33.38 -8.29 -8.52
N VAL A 590 -33.51 -7.86 -7.26
CA VAL A 590 -32.44 -7.23 -6.48
C VAL A 590 -32.05 -8.18 -5.35
N TYR A 591 -30.78 -8.45 -5.22
CA TYR A 591 -30.23 -9.31 -4.17
C TYR A 591 -29.31 -8.51 -3.25
N SER A 592 -29.32 -8.82 -1.96
CA SER A 592 -28.27 -8.39 -1.05
C SER A 592 -26.96 -9.10 -1.38
N ILE A 593 -25.84 -8.61 -0.86
CA ILE A 593 -24.54 -9.27 -1.01
C ILE A 593 -24.50 -10.69 -0.42
N SER A 594 -25.39 -10.99 0.55
CA SER A 594 -25.55 -12.34 1.10
C SER A 594 -26.38 -13.28 0.21
N GLY A 595 -26.79 -12.84 -0.99
CA GLY A 595 -27.61 -13.63 -1.90
C GLY A 595 -29.12 -13.62 -1.58
N THR A 596 -29.56 -12.87 -0.58
CA THR A 596 -30.98 -12.77 -0.26
C THR A 596 -31.68 -11.84 -1.25
N ARG A 597 -32.75 -12.33 -1.89
CA ARG A 597 -33.56 -11.50 -2.80
C ARG A 597 -34.40 -10.52 -2.00
N VAL A 598 -34.10 -9.22 -2.13
CA VAL A 598 -34.75 -8.11 -1.43
C VAL A 598 -35.83 -7.40 -2.25
N PHE A 599 -35.82 -7.58 -3.56
CA PHE A 599 -36.87 -7.10 -4.45
C PHE A 599 -37.01 -8.04 -5.65
N SER A 600 -38.25 -8.20 -6.12
CA SER A 600 -38.60 -8.85 -7.40
C SER A 600 -39.84 -8.17 -7.96
N GLY A 601 -39.76 -7.70 -9.20
CA GLY A 601 -40.89 -7.02 -9.82
C GLY A 601 -40.66 -6.68 -11.29
N LEU A 602 -41.74 -6.30 -11.97
CA LEU A 602 -41.66 -5.75 -13.31
C LEU A 602 -41.21 -4.28 -13.24
N VAL A 603 -40.26 -3.93 -14.08
CA VAL A 603 -39.76 -2.56 -14.29
C VAL A 603 -40.06 -2.15 -15.72
N GLN A 604 -40.81 -1.06 -15.88
CA GLN A 604 -41.05 -0.37 -17.13
C GLN A 604 -40.99 1.13 -16.83
N GLY A 605 -40.21 1.88 -17.61
CA GLY A 605 -39.85 3.25 -17.23
C GLY A 605 -38.96 3.29 -16.01
N ASN A 606 -39.21 4.21 -15.10
CA ASN A 606 -38.44 4.41 -13.89
C ASN A 606 -39.09 3.73 -12.67
N ARG A 607 -38.37 2.88 -11.97
CA ARG A 607 -38.82 2.21 -10.76
C ARG A 607 -37.83 2.42 -9.61
N PHE A 608 -38.24 3.15 -8.60
CA PHE A 608 -37.44 3.26 -7.36
C PHE A 608 -37.70 2.08 -6.43
N VAL A 609 -36.63 1.46 -5.93
CA VAL A 609 -36.65 0.39 -4.95
C VAL A 609 -36.01 0.93 -3.67
N SER A 610 -36.79 1.11 -2.63
CA SER A 610 -36.28 1.57 -1.34
C SER A 610 -35.48 0.45 -0.67
N LEU A 611 -34.24 0.75 -0.30
CA LEU A 611 -33.29 -0.19 0.31
C LEU A 611 -32.50 0.53 1.40
N THR A 612 -32.11 -0.20 2.42
CA THR A 612 -31.20 0.30 3.43
C THR A 612 -29.79 0.47 2.86
N LYS A 613 -28.96 1.24 3.54
CA LYS A 613 -27.54 1.35 3.21
C LYS A 613 -26.93 -0.04 3.12
N GLY A 614 -26.25 -0.33 2.02
CA GLY A 614 -25.70 -1.66 1.78
C GLY A 614 -25.27 -1.86 0.33
N VAL A 615 -24.76 -3.06 0.05
CA VAL A 615 -24.36 -3.48 -1.29
C VAL A 615 -25.39 -4.44 -1.86
N TYR A 616 -25.81 -4.19 -3.10
CA TYR A 616 -26.84 -4.95 -3.78
C TYR A 616 -26.40 -5.37 -5.18
N VAL A 617 -26.94 -6.48 -5.66
CA VAL A 617 -26.70 -7.01 -7.01
C VAL A 617 -27.99 -6.95 -7.81
N VAL A 618 -27.95 -6.30 -8.95
CA VAL A 618 -29.08 -6.16 -9.88
C VAL A 618 -28.60 -6.32 -11.29
N ALA A 619 -29.20 -7.20 -12.08
CA ALA A 619 -28.83 -7.45 -13.48
C ALA A 619 -27.31 -7.62 -13.67
N GLY A 620 -26.67 -8.34 -12.75
CA GLY A 620 -25.22 -8.58 -12.78
C GLY A 620 -24.34 -7.40 -12.33
N LYS A 621 -24.93 -6.26 -11.97
CA LYS A 621 -24.19 -5.07 -11.50
C LYS A 621 -24.22 -5.02 -9.97
N LYS A 622 -23.08 -4.83 -9.34
CA LYS A 622 -22.94 -4.57 -7.91
C LYS A 622 -23.08 -3.06 -7.67
N ILE A 623 -23.98 -2.66 -6.80
CA ILE A 623 -24.31 -1.24 -6.59
C ILE A 623 -24.37 -0.95 -5.09
N VAL A 624 -23.76 0.14 -4.69
CA VAL A 624 -23.71 0.61 -3.30
C VAL A 624 -24.81 1.64 -3.06
N VAL A 625 -25.72 1.35 -2.12
CA VAL A 625 -26.71 2.29 -1.59
C VAL A 625 -26.11 2.94 -0.34
N LYS A 626 -25.91 4.27 -0.38
CA LYS A 626 -25.28 5.07 0.69
C LYS A 626 -26.28 5.56 1.72
#